data_1e956ceefcb89f325f1290fab78eec79
#
_entry.id   1e956ceefcb89f325f1290fab78eec79
#
_cell.length_a   1.000
_cell.length_b   1.000
_cell.length_c   1.000
_cell.angle_alpha   90.00
_cell.angle_beta   90.00
_cell.angle_gamma   90.00
#
_symmetry.space_group_name_H-M   'P 1'
#
loop_
_entity.id
_entity.type
_entity.pdbx_description
1 polymer ?
#
loop_
_entity_poly.entity_id
_entity_poly.type
_entity_poly.pdbx_seq_one_letter_code
_entity_poly.pdbx_strand_id
1 'polypeptide(L)'
;RAELLWANEPMSFWGTVDPQTGVIRDNRHALYQKNMSGKVLAFTTPKGSSGTGLIILEQVRTGCAPAAIINLRSDPVVLTGPIIAKRFYNVDIPVVNISEEDYAKLEGAREVEFFADRDEIDIYY
;
A
#
# COMPACT_ATOMS: atom_id res chain seq x y z
N ARG A 1 3.20 11.68 -8.51
CA ARG A 1 4.40 11.51 -7.67
C ARG A 1 4.01 11.59 -6.21
N ALA A 2 4.39 10.60 -5.44
CA ALA A 2 4.00 10.51 -4.03
C ALA A 2 5.14 9.96 -3.19
N GLU A 3 5.12 10.30 -1.89
CA GLU A 3 6.09 9.79 -0.93
C GLU A 3 5.95 8.27 -0.80
N LEU A 4 7.08 7.58 -0.67
CA LEU A 4 7.13 6.12 -0.55
C LEU A 4 7.38 5.70 0.90
N LEU A 5 6.57 4.78 1.40
CA LEU A 5 6.86 4.01 2.61
C LEU A 5 7.22 2.60 2.19
N TRP A 6 8.46 2.19 2.40
CA TRP A 6 8.99 0.90 1.95
C TRP A 6 9.42 0.05 3.14
N ALA A 7 9.00 -1.21 3.13
CA ALA A 7 9.41 -2.19 4.14
C ALA A 7 9.79 -3.50 3.46
N ASN A 8 10.86 -4.14 3.93
CA ASN A 8 11.28 -5.44 3.43
C ASN A 8 10.68 -6.54 4.31
N GLU A 9 9.37 -6.49 4.50
CA GLU A 9 8.64 -7.46 5.29
C GLU A 9 7.17 -7.49 4.89
N PRO A 10 6.43 -8.56 5.24
CA PRO A 10 5.01 -8.62 5.00
C PRO A 10 4.24 -7.61 5.85
N MET A 11 3.00 -7.33 5.47
CA MET A 11 2.12 -6.46 6.25
C MET A 11 0.74 -7.08 6.40
N SER A 12 0.21 -7.02 7.61
CA SER A 12 -1.18 -7.31 7.93
C SER A 12 -1.88 -5.98 8.20
N PHE A 13 -3.08 -5.80 7.67
CA PHE A 13 -3.84 -4.58 7.91
C PHE A 13 -4.75 -4.69 9.13
N TRP A 14 -5.31 -5.89 9.37
CA TRP A 14 -6.23 -6.09 10.48
C TRP A 14 -5.48 -6.01 11.81
N GLY A 15 -5.88 -5.08 12.68
CA GLY A 15 -5.25 -4.89 13.99
C GLY A 15 -3.91 -4.18 13.94
N THR A 16 -3.35 -3.93 12.75
CA THR A 16 -2.04 -3.31 12.56
C THR A 16 -2.16 -1.87 12.08
N VAL A 17 -3.16 -1.58 11.26
CA VAL A 17 -3.38 -0.26 10.68
C VAL A 17 -4.60 0.36 11.32
N ASP A 18 -4.48 1.63 11.72
CA ASP A 18 -5.63 2.41 12.21
C ASP A 18 -6.42 2.91 11.00
N PRO A 19 -7.64 2.40 10.74
CA PRO A 19 -8.40 2.80 9.57
C PRO A 19 -8.98 4.22 9.68
N GLN A 20 -8.86 4.87 10.82
CA GLN A 20 -9.32 6.24 11.00
C GLN A 20 -8.24 7.27 10.63
N THR A 21 -6.97 6.90 10.76
CA THR A 21 -5.84 7.83 10.56
C THR A 21 -4.84 7.38 9.50
N GLY A 22 -4.78 6.08 9.20
CA GLY A 22 -3.76 5.51 8.30
C GLY A 22 -2.43 5.25 8.98
N VAL A 23 -2.35 5.34 10.30
CA VAL A 23 -1.12 5.10 11.06
C VAL A 23 -0.91 3.60 11.28
N ILE A 24 0.33 3.15 11.08
CA ILE A 24 0.73 1.77 11.34
C ILE A 24 1.04 1.61 12.81
N ARG A 25 0.30 0.71 13.49
CA ARG A 25 0.30 0.59 14.95
C ARG A 25 1.02 -0.65 15.48
N ASP A 26 1.55 -1.50 14.60
CA ASP A 26 2.32 -2.67 15.01
C ASP A 26 3.73 -2.25 15.38
N ASN A 27 4.06 -2.29 16.67
CA ASN A 27 5.36 -1.85 17.16
C ASN A 27 6.53 -2.75 16.77
N ARG A 28 6.24 -3.88 16.11
CA ARG A 28 7.26 -4.78 15.58
C ARG A 28 7.52 -4.56 14.09
N HIS A 29 6.70 -3.71 13.44
CA HIS A 29 6.84 -3.45 12.02
C HIS A 29 7.83 -2.31 11.77
N ALA A 30 8.60 -2.41 10.68
CA ALA A 30 9.58 -1.38 10.29
C ALA A 30 8.95 0.00 10.10
N LEU A 31 7.67 0.06 9.73
CA LEU A 31 6.95 1.30 9.48
C LEU A 31 6.09 1.75 10.67
N TYR A 32 6.39 1.25 11.86
CA TYR A 32 5.64 1.61 13.07
C TYR A 32 5.55 3.13 13.23
N GLN A 33 4.35 3.62 13.52
CA GLN A 33 4.00 5.03 13.69
C GLN A 33 4.04 5.87 12.41
N LYS A 34 4.37 5.27 11.26
CA LYS A 34 4.28 5.97 9.98
C LYS A 34 2.83 6.04 9.52
N ASN A 35 2.46 7.13 8.86
CA ASN A 35 1.13 7.33 8.32
C ASN A 35 1.16 7.10 6.80
N MET A 36 0.33 6.17 6.31
CA MET A 36 0.31 5.82 4.89
C MET A 36 -0.65 6.68 4.05
N SER A 37 -1.41 7.57 4.68
CA SER A 37 -2.42 8.37 3.99
C SER A 37 -1.82 9.15 2.83
N GLY A 38 -2.31 8.93 1.62
CA GLY A 38 -1.86 9.62 0.42
C GLY A 38 -0.46 9.25 -0.05
N LYS A 39 0.16 8.24 0.54
CA LYS A 39 1.52 7.80 0.19
C LYS A 39 1.47 6.47 -0.54
N VAL A 40 2.56 6.14 -1.24
CA VAL A 40 2.71 4.81 -1.84
C VAL A 40 3.25 3.87 -0.76
N LEU A 41 2.54 2.78 -0.53
CA LEU A 41 2.91 1.79 0.47
C LEU A 41 3.50 0.56 -0.22
N ALA A 42 4.73 0.18 0.16
CA ALA A 42 5.40 -1.00 -0.37
C ALA A 42 5.70 -1.99 0.75
N PHE A 43 5.23 -3.21 0.59
CA PHE A 43 5.51 -4.33 1.49
C PHE A 43 5.63 -5.60 0.65
N THR A 44 6.30 -6.63 1.19
CA THR A 44 6.63 -7.80 0.36
C THR A 44 5.40 -8.60 -0.05
N THR A 45 4.59 -9.02 0.90
CA THR A 45 3.37 -9.79 0.65
C THR A 45 2.33 -9.45 1.69
N PRO A 46 1.03 -9.63 1.38
CA PRO A 46 0.00 -9.52 2.40
C PRO A 46 0.15 -10.65 3.41
N LYS A 47 -0.12 -10.35 4.67
CA LYS A 47 -0.01 -11.30 5.76
C LYS A 47 -1.36 -11.37 6.45
N GLY A 48 -1.86 -12.58 6.64
CA GLY A 48 -3.05 -12.82 7.44
C GLY A 48 -4.34 -12.90 6.64
N SER A 49 -5.40 -12.36 7.18
CA SER A 49 -6.76 -12.75 6.89
C SER A 49 -7.45 -11.89 5.83
N SER A 50 -8.71 -12.26 5.57
CA SER A 50 -9.63 -11.54 4.70
C SER A 50 -9.95 -10.12 5.15
N GLY A 51 -9.48 -9.69 6.32
CA GLY A 51 -9.72 -8.35 6.83
C GLY A 51 -8.99 -7.24 6.09
N THR A 52 -7.93 -7.55 5.33
CA THR A 52 -7.12 -6.54 4.65
C THR A 52 -7.95 -5.66 3.72
N GLY A 53 -8.78 -6.28 2.88
CA GLY A 53 -9.62 -5.52 1.96
C GLY A 53 -10.63 -4.63 2.67
N LEU A 54 -11.19 -5.09 3.78
CA LEU A 54 -12.14 -4.32 4.57
C LEU A 54 -11.47 -3.11 5.22
N ILE A 55 -10.24 -3.26 5.72
CA ILE A 55 -9.51 -2.15 6.32
C ILE A 55 -9.17 -1.10 5.27
N ILE A 56 -8.71 -1.51 4.09
CA ILE A 56 -8.42 -0.57 3.00
C ILE A 56 -9.69 0.19 2.61
N LEU A 57 -10.81 -0.51 2.50
CA LEU A 57 -12.08 0.12 2.15
C LEU A 57 -12.51 1.14 3.21
N GLU A 58 -12.35 0.82 4.49
CA GLU A 58 -12.65 1.75 5.57
C GLU A 58 -11.73 2.97 5.51
N GLN A 59 -10.45 2.78 5.17
CA GLN A 59 -9.52 3.90 4.98
C GLN A 59 -9.94 4.81 3.83
N VAL A 60 -10.50 4.25 2.76
CA VAL A 60 -11.06 5.06 1.67
C VAL A 60 -12.22 5.90 2.19
N ARG A 61 -13.09 5.30 2.99
CA ARG A 61 -14.24 6.02 3.56
C ARG A 61 -13.78 7.17 4.45
N THR A 62 -12.74 6.98 5.23
CA THR A 62 -12.23 8.01 6.16
C THR A 62 -11.21 8.96 5.53
N GLY A 63 -10.81 8.71 4.29
CA GLY A 63 -9.89 9.58 3.56
C GLY A 63 -8.42 9.37 3.88
N CYS A 64 -8.03 8.23 4.48
CA CYS A 64 -6.65 7.98 4.87
C CYS A 64 -6.03 6.75 4.19
N ALA A 65 -6.57 6.33 3.05
CA ALA A 65 -6.03 5.22 2.30
C ALA A 65 -4.70 5.59 1.64
N PRO A 66 -3.82 4.59 1.36
CA PRO A 66 -2.63 4.85 0.58
C PRO A 66 -2.99 5.23 -0.85
N ALA A 67 -2.10 5.97 -1.52
CA ALA A 67 -2.31 6.36 -2.91
C ALA A 67 -2.11 5.18 -3.86
N ALA A 68 -1.23 4.25 -3.52
CA ALA A 68 -0.96 3.04 -4.30
C ALA A 68 -0.26 2.01 -3.41
N ILE A 69 -0.26 0.75 -3.87
CA ILE A 69 0.38 -0.36 -3.15
C ILE A 69 1.34 -1.08 -4.10
N ILE A 70 2.56 -1.34 -3.64
CA ILE A 70 3.56 -2.11 -4.36
C ILE A 70 3.86 -3.38 -3.57
N ASN A 71 3.76 -4.53 -4.21
CA ASN A 71 4.01 -5.85 -3.62
C ASN A 71 4.89 -6.71 -4.53
N LEU A 72 5.51 -7.73 -3.93
CA LEU A 72 6.05 -8.83 -4.72
C LEU A 72 4.93 -9.71 -5.24
N ARG A 73 3.93 -9.96 -4.41
CA ARG A 73 2.73 -10.70 -4.78
C ARG A 73 1.52 -10.11 -4.07
N SER A 74 0.40 -10.09 -4.78
CA SER A 74 -0.89 -9.76 -4.20
C SER A 74 -1.80 -10.98 -4.28
N ASP A 75 -2.75 -11.06 -3.36
CA ASP A 75 -3.80 -12.08 -3.44
C ASP A 75 -5.17 -11.40 -3.57
N PRO A 76 -6.24 -12.18 -3.82
CA PRO A 76 -7.58 -11.60 -3.95
C PRO A 76 -8.02 -10.79 -2.73
N VAL A 77 -7.50 -11.11 -1.56
CA VAL A 77 -7.86 -10.41 -0.32
C VAL A 77 -7.40 -8.95 -0.36
N VAL A 78 -6.16 -8.71 -0.81
CA VAL A 78 -5.65 -7.34 -0.96
C VAL A 78 -6.39 -6.59 -2.04
N LEU A 79 -6.70 -7.26 -3.16
CA LEU A 79 -7.30 -6.61 -4.31
C LEU A 79 -8.77 -6.24 -4.10
N THR A 80 -9.48 -6.93 -3.21
CA THR A 80 -10.90 -6.70 -2.96
C THR A 80 -11.20 -5.27 -2.54
N GLY A 81 -10.43 -4.72 -1.61
CA GLY A 81 -10.62 -3.34 -1.15
C GLY A 81 -10.51 -2.31 -2.25
N PRO A 82 -9.40 -2.28 -3.01
CA PRO A 82 -9.24 -1.37 -4.13
C PRO A 82 -10.29 -1.51 -5.23
N ILE A 83 -10.71 -2.73 -5.56
CA ILE A 83 -11.75 -2.97 -6.55
C ILE A 83 -13.08 -2.36 -6.11
N ILE A 84 -13.49 -2.59 -4.87
CA ILE A 84 -14.74 -2.05 -4.33
C ILE A 84 -14.65 -0.52 -4.21
N ALA A 85 -13.50 0.01 -3.80
CA ALA A 85 -13.29 1.45 -3.69
C ALA A 85 -13.47 2.14 -5.05
N LYS A 86 -12.93 1.56 -6.12
CA LYS A 86 -13.09 2.10 -7.47
C LYS A 86 -14.55 2.12 -7.89
N ARG A 87 -15.26 1.04 -7.61
CA ARG A 87 -16.65 0.89 -8.04
C ARG A 87 -17.62 1.79 -7.26
N PHE A 88 -17.49 1.88 -5.94
CA PHE A 88 -18.48 2.55 -5.08
C PHE A 88 -18.06 3.95 -4.64
N TYR A 89 -16.78 4.23 -4.58
CA TYR A 89 -16.26 5.52 -4.12
C TYR A 89 -15.53 6.28 -5.21
N ASN A 90 -15.35 5.67 -6.38
CA ASN A 90 -14.59 6.25 -7.50
C ASN A 90 -13.18 6.66 -7.09
N VAL A 91 -12.56 5.90 -6.18
CA VAL A 91 -11.19 6.09 -5.73
C VAL A 91 -10.33 5.00 -6.34
N ASP A 92 -9.27 5.40 -7.03
CA ASP A 92 -8.36 4.47 -7.69
C ASP A 92 -7.11 4.28 -6.84
N ILE A 93 -6.90 3.03 -6.39
CA ILE A 93 -5.70 2.65 -5.64
C ILE A 93 -4.98 1.58 -6.45
N PRO A 94 -4.01 1.97 -7.30
CA PRO A 94 -3.27 0.98 -8.08
C PRO A 94 -2.53 0.00 -7.16
N VAL A 95 -2.57 -1.28 -7.52
CA VAL A 95 -1.81 -2.33 -6.84
C VAL A 95 -0.88 -2.94 -7.90
N VAL A 96 0.42 -2.82 -7.67
CA VAL A 96 1.45 -3.22 -8.63
C VAL A 96 2.31 -4.32 -8.04
N ASN A 97 2.55 -5.37 -8.81
CA ASN A 97 3.44 -6.46 -8.43
C ASN A 97 4.74 -6.33 -9.22
N ILE A 98 5.88 -6.39 -8.53
CA ILE A 98 7.20 -6.26 -9.16
C ILE A 98 8.10 -7.41 -8.68
N SER A 99 9.21 -7.62 -9.39
CA SER A 99 10.17 -8.66 -9.03
C SER A 99 10.92 -8.31 -7.74
N GLU A 100 11.53 -9.30 -7.12
CA GLU A 100 12.37 -9.08 -5.93
C GLU A 100 13.53 -8.13 -6.24
N GLU A 101 14.11 -8.24 -7.43
CA GLU A 101 15.19 -7.36 -7.87
C GLU A 101 14.72 -5.91 -7.93
N ASP A 102 13.58 -5.67 -8.56
CA ASP A 102 13.03 -4.32 -8.67
C ASP A 102 12.57 -3.79 -7.30
N TYR A 103 12.03 -4.67 -6.46
CA TYR A 103 11.62 -4.29 -5.12
C TYR A 103 12.81 -3.79 -4.28
N ALA A 104 13.96 -4.45 -4.40
CA ALA A 104 15.17 -4.05 -3.69
C ALA A 104 15.66 -2.66 -4.12
N LYS A 105 15.41 -2.26 -5.36
CA LYS A 105 15.79 -0.93 -5.87
C LYS A 105 15.01 0.20 -5.19
N LEU A 106 13.88 -0.10 -4.57
CA LEU A 106 13.08 0.90 -3.86
C LEU A 106 13.66 1.27 -2.51
N GLU A 107 14.59 0.49 -1.98
CA GLU A 107 15.21 0.79 -0.69
C GLU A 107 15.93 2.14 -0.74
N GLY A 108 15.61 3.00 0.21
CA GLY A 108 16.17 4.34 0.26
C GLY A 108 15.46 5.38 -0.60
N ALA A 109 14.52 4.97 -1.44
CA ALA A 109 13.74 5.90 -2.25
C ALA A 109 12.82 6.74 -1.37
N ARG A 110 12.66 8.01 -1.70
CA ARG A 110 11.78 8.93 -0.98
C ARG A 110 10.41 9.02 -1.63
N GLU A 111 10.36 8.99 -2.96
CA GLU A 111 9.14 9.16 -3.73
C GLU A 111 9.15 8.25 -4.93
N VAL A 112 7.97 7.94 -5.43
CA VAL A 112 7.78 7.21 -6.67
C VAL A 112 6.70 7.89 -7.49
N GLU A 113 6.73 7.67 -8.80
CA GLU A 113 5.72 8.19 -9.71
C GLU A 113 5.23 7.08 -10.61
N PHE A 114 3.91 6.94 -10.71
CA PHE A 114 3.25 6.00 -11.61
C PHE A 114 2.75 6.74 -12.83
N PHE A 115 2.78 6.06 -13.98
CA PHE A 115 2.29 6.60 -15.23
C PHE A 115 1.14 5.73 -15.75
N ALA A 116 0.01 6.35 -16.01
CA ALA A 116 -1.19 5.62 -16.44
C ALA A 116 -1.04 4.99 -17.83
N ASP A 117 -0.16 5.55 -18.66
CA ASP A 117 0.04 5.14 -20.05
C ASP A 117 1.30 4.30 -20.25
N ARG A 118 2.06 4.03 -19.19
CA ARG A 118 3.31 3.28 -19.26
C ARG A 118 3.37 2.24 -18.15
N ASP A 119 4.03 1.14 -18.44
CA ASP A 119 4.26 0.07 -17.49
C ASP A 119 5.57 0.30 -16.75
N GLU A 120 5.74 1.52 -16.24
CA GLU A 120 6.97 1.99 -15.60
C GLU A 120 6.67 2.73 -14.30
N ILE A 121 7.65 2.69 -13.39
CA ILE A 121 7.63 3.46 -12.15
C ILE A 121 8.93 4.23 -12.06
N ASP A 122 8.86 5.55 -11.94
CA ASP A 122 10.03 6.38 -11.71
C ASP A 122 10.32 6.44 -10.20
N ILE A 123 11.58 6.31 -9.84
CA ILE A 123 12.05 6.26 -8.46
C ILE A 123 12.91 7.50 -8.20
N TYR A 124 12.60 8.21 -7.10
CA TYR A 124 13.32 9.42 -6.70
C TYR A 124 13.98 9.19 -5.34
N TYR A 125 15.28 9.30 -5.29
CA TYR A 125 16.06 9.09 -4.06
C TYR A 125 16.33 10.37 -3.27
#